data_9f6afa416b9d8d99aaf3615e13c47396
#
_entry.id   9f6afa416b9d8d99aaf3615e13c47396
#
_cell.length_a   1.000
_cell.length_b   1.000
_cell.length_c   1.000
_cell.angle_alpha   90.00
_cell.angle_beta   90.00
_cell.angle_gamma   90.00
#
_symmetry.space_group_name_H-M   'P 1'
#
loop_
_entity.id
_entity.type
_entity.pdbx_description
1 polymer ?
#
loop_
_entity_poly.entity_id
_entity_poly.type
_entity_poly.pdbx_seq_one_letter_code
_entity_poly.pdbx_strand_id
1 'polypeptide(L)'
;MAARDYYSRGQNLVYNRPVLVIFAVIGVFLVFDILRQVGTGTMVVTDLMSYLWNGLVLGMSLGLAGVGLSMTYSILNFANFAHGDLITSGAFAGWATAFLIAGLGEFSVESLILIGGPIAVGSNELGINVVNTPLALLAGLLVAAVLTAALSLLLDRIVFKPMRSADGVTLMIASVGVALFLRNFLTYSFLTDSRGLTGGNVPQFTIAGVTFGGHQITLVVVAALLMLGTHILLQYTKIGTAMRAMAANKDLAKVTGIPTERVVKLTWIIGGGLTGCAGFLIALQQGTLTVTMGWDLLLLVFAAVILGGVGSIYGAMVGGVILGIASRLALVWIPASFLLVAAFVIMIVMLLVRPSGLFSGRTTA
;
A
#
# COMPACT_ATOMS: atom_id res chain seq x y z
N MET A 1 -35.78 26.61 22.15
CA MET A 1 -35.98 25.83 20.92
C MET A 1 -34.76 25.00 20.57
N ALA A 2 -33.53 25.53 20.50
CA ALA A 2 -32.34 24.79 20.12
C ALA A 2 -32.02 23.50 20.93
N ALA A 3 -32.16 23.52 22.26
CA ALA A 3 -31.84 22.36 23.10
C ALA A 3 -32.76 21.15 22.85
N ARG A 4 -34.03 21.39 22.53
CA ARG A 4 -35.03 20.33 22.22
C ARG A 4 -34.76 19.68 20.87
N ASP A 5 -34.28 20.47 19.89
CA ASP A 5 -33.84 19.96 18.58
C ASP A 5 -32.57 19.10 18.64
N TYR A 6 -31.60 19.48 19.51
CA TYR A 6 -30.41 18.65 19.74
C TYR A 6 -30.76 17.33 20.43
N TYR A 7 -31.70 17.36 21.41
CA TYR A 7 -32.13 16.16 22.11
C TYR A 7 -32.90 15.19 21.20
N SER A 8 -33.80 15.70 20.35
CA SER A 8 -34.56 14.88 19.39
C SER A 8 -33.66 14.31 18.27
N ARG A 9 -32.66 15.06 17.81
CA ARG A 9 -31.64 14.56 16.87
C ARG A 9 -30.75 13.49 17.51
N GLY A 10 -30.38 13.66 18.79
CA GLY A 10 -29.63 12.65 19.56
C GLY A 10 -30.40 11.35 19.72
N GLN A 11 -31.69 11.43 20.13
CA GLN A 11 -32.56 10.26 20.26
C GLN A 11 -32.74 9.54 18.89
N ASN A 12 -32.95 10.28 17.82
CA ASN A 12 -33.10 9.71 16.47
C ASN A 12 -31.81 9.02 16.00
N LEU A 13 -30.63 9.54 16.34
CA LEU A 13 -29.34 8.91 16.05
C LEU A 13 -29.16 7.59 16.82
N VAL A 14 -29.50 7.56 18.10
CA VAL A 14 -29.39 6.37 18.96
C VAL A 14 -30.33 5.26 18.47
N TYR A 15 -31.58 5.59 18.14
CA TYR A 15 -32.57 4.61 17.66
C TYR A 15 -32.32 4.13 16.24
N ASN A 16 -31.93 5.03 15.33
CA ASN A 16 -31.77 4.68 13.91
C ASN A 16 -30.38 4.17 13.54
N ARG A 17 -29.35 4.43 14.37
CA ARG A 17 -27.97 4.00 14.13
C ARG A 17 -27.25 3.60 15.43
N PRO A 18 -27.72 2.60 16.16
CA PRO A 18 -27.14 2.22 17.47
C PRO A 18 -25.67 1.82 17.37
N VAL A 19 -25.29 1.15 16.30
CA VAL A 19 -23.91 0.74 16.01
C VAL A 19 -22.96 1.94 15.93
N LEU A 20 -23.36 3.02 15.28
CA LEU A 20 -22.57 4.25 15.16
C LEU A 20 -22.33 4.89 16.55
N VAL A 21 -23.37 4.90 17.39
CA VAL A 21 -23.25 5.46 18.75
C VAL A 21 -22.29 4.63 19.60
N ILE A 22 -22.40 3.29 19.55
CA ILE A 22 -21.49 2.40 20.28
C ILE A 22 -20.04 2.67 19.88
N PHE A 23 -19.73 2.75 18.59
CA PHE A 23 -18.36 3.00 18.12
C PHE A 23 -17.87 4.42 18.44
N ALA A 24 -18.76 5.42 18.40
CA ALA A 24 -18.41 6.76 18.85
C ALA A 24 -18.05 6.80 20.34
N VAL A 25 -18.82 6.10 21.18
CA VAL A 25 -18.54 5.98 22.62
C VAL A 25 -17.22 5.24 22.86
N ILE A 26 -16.98 4.13 22.16
CA ILE A 26 -15.71 3.41 22.25
C ILE A 26 -14.54 4.33 21.80
N GLY A 27 -14.68 5.06 20.70
CA GLY A 27 -13.65 5.98 20.21
C GLY A 27 -13.35 7.08 21.24
N VAL A 28 -14.38 7.69 21.84
CA VAL A 28 -14.21 8.69 22.90
C VAL A 28 -13.53 8.08 24.12
N PHE A 29 -13.92 6.86 24.52
CA PHE A 29 -13.31 6.14 25.63
C PHE A 29 -11.82 5.86 25.38
N LEU A 30 -11.47 5.40 24.18
CA LEU A 30 -10.06 5.12 23.81
C LEU A 30 -9.21 6.40 23.83
N VAL A 31 -9.73 7.51 23.29
CA VAL A 31 -9.04 8.82 23.34
C VAL A 31 -8.87 9.26 24.80
N PHE A 32 -9.92 9.17 25.62
CA PHE A 32 -9.86 9.50 27.04
C PHE A 32 -8.82 8.63 27.78
N ASP A 33 -8.79 7.32 27.49
CA ASP A 33 -7.83 6.41 28.12
C ASP A 33 -6.38 6.72 27.74
N ILE A 34 -6.10 7.08 26.48
CA ILE A 34 -4.76 7.57 26.06
C ILE A 34 -4.38 8.82 26.86
N LEU A 35 -5.28 9.81 26.93
CA LEU A 35 -5.03 11.04 27.69
C LEU A 35 -4.79 10.75 29.18
N ARG A 36 -5.54 9.82 29.75
CA ARG A 36 -5.37 9.35 31.14
C ARG A 36 -4.00 8.69 31.32
N GLN A 37 -3.61 7.76 30.44
CA GLN A 37 -2.33 7.05 30.52
C GLN A 37 -1.14 8.01 30.41
N VAL A 38 -1.21 9.00 29.53
CA VAL A 38 -0.21 10.07 29.43
C VAL A 38 -0.20 10.94 30.68
N GLY A 39 -1.37 11.33 31.22
CA GLY A 39 -1.50 12.16 32.42
C GLY A 39 -1.05 11.47 33.71
N THR A 40 -1.19 10.14 33.79
CA THR A 40 -0.72 9.34 34.94
C THR A 40 0.73 8.87 34.81
N GLY A 41 1.38 9.15 33.66
CA GLY A 41 2.77 8.71 33.40
C GLY A 41 2.92 7.23 33.12
N THR A 42 1.83 6.48 32.95
CA THR A 42 1.87 5.05 32.56
C THR A 42 2.29 4.86 31.11
N MET A 43 2.08 5.87 30.26
CA MET A 43 2.58 5.96 28.89
C MET A 43 3.30 7.30 28.70
N VAL A 44 4.51 7.24 28.18
CA VAL A 44 5.27 8.46 27.91
C VAL A 44 4.83 9.05 26.56
N VAL A 45 4.85 10.38 26.43
CA VAL A 45 4.49 11.06 25.17
C VAL A 45 5.32 10.56 23.98
N THR A 46 6.59 10.20 24.23
CA THR A 46 7.49 9.64 23.21
C THR A 46 6.99 8.30 22.66
N ASP A 47 6.34 7.47 23.48
CA ASP A 47 5.77 6.19 23.04
C ASP A 47 4.58 6.44 22.12
N LEU A 48 3.69 7.37 22.49
CA LEU A 48 2.56 7.77 21.65
C LEU A 48 3.04 8.31 20.29
N MET A 49 4.07 9.17 20.29
CA MET A 49 4.64 9.71 19.05
C MET A 49 5.28 8.60 18.21
N SER A 50 5.91 7.60 18.85
CA SER A 50 6.47 6.44 18.17
C SER A 50 5.38 5.57 17.52
N TYR A 51 4.24 5.35 18.18
CA TYR A 51 3.09 4.67 17.58
C TYR A 51 2.53 5.46 16.38
N LEU A 52 2.39 6.78 16.49
CA LEU A 52 1.93 7.64 15.39
C LEU A 52 2.89 7.61 14.20
N TRP A 53 4.21 7.71 14.45
CA TRP A 53 5.22 7.63 13.40
C TRP A 53 5.20 6.27 12.68
N ASN A 54 5.27 5.17 13.43
CA ASN A 54 5.21 3.83 12.85
C ASN A 54 3.88 3.57 12.14
N GLY A 55 2.79 4.18 12.64
CA GLY A 55 1.47 4.17 11.99
C GLY A 55 1.47 4.93 10.66
N LEU A 56 2.12 6.09 10.61
CA LEU A 56 2.29 6.86 9.38
C LEU A 56 3.12 6.08 8.35
N VAL A 57 4.24 5.48 8.77
CA VAL A 57 5.09 4.65 7.89
C VAL A 57 4.29 3.49 7.29
N LEU A 58 3.56 2.74 8.11
CA LEU A 58 2.67 1.67 7.64
C LEU A 58 1.58 2.22 6.71
N GLY A 59 0.95 3.33 7.10
CA GLY A 59 -0.12 3.96 6.35
C GLY A 59 0.32 4.47 4.97
N MET A 60 1.50 5.05 4.87
CA MET A 60 2.08 5.50 3.60
C MET A 60 2.40 4.32 2.68
N SER A 61 2.88 3.20 3.25
CA SER A 61 3.11 1.95 2.51
C SER A 61 1.82 1.39 1.93
N LEU A 62 0.78 1.26 2.78
CA LEU A 62 -0.54 0.76 2.37
C LEU A 62 -1.23 1.71 1.39
N GLY A 63 -1.12 3.01 1.62
CA GLY A 63 -1.69 4.03 0.76
C GLY A 63 -1.08 4.00 -0.64
N LEU A 64 0.26 3.94 -0.74
CA LEU A 64 0.95 3.89 -2.03
C LEU A 64 0.60 2.61 -2.82
N ALA A 65 0.64 1.45 -2.16
CA ALA A 65 0.20 0.19 -2.76
C ALA A 65 -1.29 0.24 -3.16
N GLY A 66 -2.12 0.81 -2.29
CA GLY A 66 -3.56 0.99 -2.51
C GLY A 66 -3.90 1.92 -3.68
N VAL A 67 -3.08 2.93 -3.96
CA VAL A 67 -3.22 3.78 -5.17
C VAL A 67 -3.15 2.93 -6.43
N GLY A 68 -2.13 2.06 -6.56
CA GLY A 68 -2.00 1.15 -7.70
C GLY A 68 -3.22 0.23 -7.87
N LEU A 69 -3.71 -0.33 -6.77
CA LEU A 69 -4.91 -1.18 -6.77
C LEU A 69 -6.18 -0.39 -7.13
N SER A 70 -6.36 0.81 -6.55
CA SER A 70 -7.53 1.66 -6.84
C SER A 70 -7.56 2.16 -8.28
N MET A 71 -6.40 2.46 -8.87
CA MET A 71 -6.30 2.85 -10.28
C MET A 71 -6.77 1.73 -11.21
N THR A 72 -6.32 0.50 -10.97
CA THR A 72 -6.77 -0.64 -11.78
C THR A 72 -8.25 -0.94 -11.56
N TYR A 73 -8.72 -0.90 -10.32
CA TYR A 73 -10.13 -1.12 -10.01
C TYR A 73 -11.05 -0.08 -10.65
N SER A 74 -10.70 1.21 -10.58
CA SER A 74 -11.55 2.30 -11.11
C SER A 74 -11.79 2.21 -12.63
N ILE A 75 -10.87 1.60 -13.36
CA ILE A 75 -10.92 1.49 -14.83
C ILE A 75 -11.43 0.11 -15.30
N LEU A 76 -11.07 -0.96 -14.58
CA LEU A 76 -11.34 -2.34 -14.99
C LEU A 76 -12.50 -2.98 -14.22
N ASN A 77 -12.94 -2.39 -13.12
CA ASN A 77 -14.06 -2.82 -12.28
C ASN A 77 -13.93 -4.26 -11.74
N PHE A 78 -12.71 -4.71 -11.40
CA PHE A 78 -12.50 -5.98 -10.70
C PHE A 78 -11.41 -5.86 -9.62
N ALA A 79 -11.53 -6.67 -8.56
CA ALA A 79 -10.53 -6.78 -7.51
C ALA A 79 -9.37 -7.66 -7.99
N ASN A 80 -8.19 -7.07 -8.17
CA ASN A 80 -7.01 -7.75 -8.68
C ASN A 80 -6.22 -8.40 -7.54
N PHE A 81 -6.37 -9.71 -7.33
CA PHE A 81 -5.61 -10.45 -6.31
C PHE A 81 -4.13 -10.64 -6.67
N ALA A 82 -3.76 -10.55 -7.96
CA ALA A 82 -2.35 -10.59 -8.37
C ALA A 82 -1.58 -9.34 -7.91
N HIS A 83 -2.27 -8.32 -7.40
CA HIS A 83 -1.65 -7.08 -6.94
C HIS A 83 -0.62 -7.31 -5.81
N GLY A 84 -0.88 -8.26 -4.89
CA GLY A 84 0.09 -8.65 -3.86
C GLY A 84 1.39 -9.20 -4.47
N ASP A 85 1.27 -10.11 -5.42
CA ASP A 85 2.45 -10.70 -6.05
C ASP A 85 3.17 -9.72 -7.01
N LEU A 86 2.48 -8.68 -7.50
CA LEU A 86 3.12 -7.53 -8.17
C LEU A 86 3.94 -6.68 -7.18
N ILE A 87 3.45 -6.48 -5.94
CA ILE A 87 4.23 -5.84 -4.86
C ILE A 87 5.52 -6.62 -4.62
N THR A 88 5.40 -7.95 -4.45
CA THR A 88 6.56 -8.83 -4.25
C THR A 88 7.52 -8.79 -5.44
N SER A 89 7.01 -8.85 -6.67
CA SER A 89 7.83 -8.80 -7.89
C SER A 89 8.64 -7.50 -7.97
N GLY A 90 8.03 -6.36 -7.60
CA GLY A 90 8.71 -5.07 -7.52
C GLY A 90 9.79 -5.04 -6.44
N ALA A 91 9.52 -5.62 -5.26
CA ALA A 91 10.50 -5.74 -4.19
C ALA A 91 11.73 -6.54 -4.63
N PHE A 92 11.53 -7.70 -5.26
CA PHE A 92 12.64 -8.54 -5.75
C PHE A 92 13.40 -7.88 -6.92
N ALA A 93 12.72 -7.21 -7.84
CA ALA A 93 13.36 -6.49 -8.94
C ALA A 93 14.26 -5.36 -8.42
N GLY A 94 13.76 -4.57 -7.46
CA GLY A 94 14.52 -3.50 -6.82
C GLY A 94 15.67 -4.02 -5.97
N TRP A 95 15.43 -5.10 -5.20
CA TRP A 95 16.46 -5.78 -4.43
C TRP A 95 17.60 -6.27 -5.32
N ALA A 96 17.32 -7.04 -6.36
CA ALA A 96 18.33 -7.56 -7.26
C ALA A 96 19.17 -6.45 -7.91
N THR A 97 18.52 -5.34 -8.31
CA THR A 97 19.21 -4.18 -8.86
C THR A 97 20.11 -3.48 -7.85
N ALA A 98 19.61 -3.27 -6.62
CA ALA A 98 20.38 -2.63 -5.56
C ALA A 98 21.61 -3.47 -5.19
N PHE A 99 21.45 -4.78 -5.11
CA PHE A 99 22.55 -5.72 -4.86
C PHE A 99 23.57 -5.72 -5.99
N LEU A 100 23.15 -5.77 -7.25
CA LEU A 100 24.03 -5.73 -8.41
C LEU A 100 24.89 -4.47 -8.43
N ILE A 101 24.30 -3.31 -8.13
CA ILE A 101 25.02 -2.03 -8.18
C ILE A 101 25.91 -1.86 -6.95
N ALA A 102 25.46 -2.23 -5.76
CA ALA A 102 26.26 -2.11 -4.54
C ALA A 102 27.41 -3.13 -4.49
N GLY A 103 27.22 -4.32 -5.06
CA GLY A 103 28.20 -5.40 -5.07
C GLY A 103 28.96 -5.54 -6.38
N LEU A 104 29.07 -4.47 -7.17
CA LEU A 104 29.84 -4.50 -8.43
C LEU A 104 31.29 -4.93 -8.18
N GLY A 105 31.67 -6.09 -8.75
CA GLY A 105 32.98 -6.67 -8.63
C GLY A 105 33.17 -7.65 -7.47
N GLU A 106 32.19 -7.80 -6.57
CA GLU A 106 32.30 -8.68 -5.39
C GLU A 106 31.62 -10.04 -5.57
N PHE A 107 30.66 -10.15 -6.49
CA PHE A 107 29.99 -11.41 -6.79
C PHE A 107 29.48 -11.50 -8.25
N SER A 108 29.20 -12.73 -8.69
CA SER A 108 28.60 -12.97 -10.02
C SER A 108 27.07 -12.78 -9.98
N VAL A 109 26.48 -12.33 -11.10
CA VAL A 109 25.02 -12.15 -11.23
C VAL A 109 24.26 -13.46 -11.02
N GLU A 110 24.89 -14.60 -11.31
CA GLU A 110 24.32 -15.95 -11.13
C GLU A 110 23.99 -16.23 -9.66
N SER A 111 24.74 -15.66 -8.71
CA SER A 111 24.48 -15.83 -7.27
C SER A 111 23.21 -15.13 -6.77
N LEU A 112 22.62 -14.21 -7.54
CA LEU A 112 21.36 -13.54 -7.18
C LEU A 112 20.14 -14.36 -7.62
N ILE A 113 20.23 -15.02 -8.75
CA ILE A 113 19.16 -15.83 -9.35
C ILE A 113 19.48 -17.28 -9.04
N LEU A 114 18.94 -17.78 -7.95
CA LEU A 114 19.36 -19.07 -7.43
C LEU A 114 18.43 -20.18 -7.87
N ILE A 115 18.80 -20.80 -8.92
CA ILE A 115 18.49 -22.21 -9.06
C ILE A 115 19.54 -23.00 -8.25
N GLY A 116 19.39 -22.97 -6.91
CA GLY A 116 20.08 -23.89 -6.00
C GLY A 116 21.39 -23.50 -5.34
N GLY A 117 21.84 -22.23 -5.38
CA GLY A 117 23.08 -21.83 -4.72
C GLY A 117 22.90 -20.87 -3.51
N PRO A 118 23.75 -20.90 -2.49
CA PRO A 118 23.74 -19.92 -1.41
C PRO A 118 24.14 -18.53 -1.97
N ILE A 119 23.55 -17.45 -1.41
CA ILE A 119 24.04 -16.11 -1.71
C ILE A 119 25.46 -15.99 -1.16
N ALA A 120 26.43 -15.75 -2.05
CA ALA A 120 27.84 -15.68 -1.68
C ALA A 120 28.15 -14.45 -0.79
N VAL A 121 27.36 -13.37 -0.90
CA VAL A 121 27.58 -12.12 -0.17
C VAL A 121 26.29 -11.68 0.53
N GLY A 122 26.33 -11.44 1.83
CA GLY A 122 25.19 -11.00 2.63
C GLY A 122 24.96 -9.49 2.53
N SER A 123 23.73 -9.05 2.84
CA SER A 123 23.39 -7.62 2.88
C SER A 123 24.25 -6.81 3.86
N ASN A 124 24.69 -7.44 4.95
CA ASN A 124 25.58 -6.81 5.94
C ASN A 124 26.97 -6.51 5.37
N GLU A 125 27.50 -7.37 4.50
CA GLU A 125 28.81 -7.21 3.86
C GLU A 125 28.78 -6.07 2.85
N LEU A 126 27.71 -5.95 2.08
CA LEU A 126 27.52 -4.86 1.11
C LEU A 126 27.18 -3.52 1.75
N GLY A 127 26.72 -3.52 3.01
CA GLY A 127 26.38 -2.32 3.77
C GLY A 127 25.31 -1.44 3.09
N ILE A 128 24.34 -2.08 2.40
CA ILE A 128 23.31 -1.36 1.62
C ILE A 128 22.42 -0.58 2.58
N ASN A 129 22.44 0.75 2.46
CA ASN A 129 21.54 1.64 3.19
C ASN A 129 21.43 3.00 2.46
N VAL A 130 20.49 3.83 2.91
CA VAL A 130 20.16 5.12 2.25
C VAL A 130 21.30 6.14 2.26
N VAL A 131 22.32 5.97 3.12
CA VAL A 131 23.47 6.87 3.20
C VAL A 131 24.65 6.33 2.40
N ASN A 132 24.96 5.04 2.55
CA ASN A 132 26.14 4.44 1.92
C ASN A 132 25.95 4.19 0.42
N THR A 133 24.73 3.75 0.02
CA THR A 133 24.45 3.33 -1.36
C THR A 133 23.19 3.98 -1.94
N PRO A 134 23.06 5.32 -1.91
CA PRO A 134 21.83 6.00 -2.36
C PRO A 134 21.54 5.76 -3.84
N LEU A 135 22.57 5.70 -4.69
CA LEU A 135 22.43 5.46 -6.14
C LEU A 135 21.92 4.03 -6.42
N ALA A 136 22.41 3.03 -5.68
CA ALA A 136 21.94 1.65 -5.81
C ALA A 136 20.44 1.53 -5.44
N LEU A 137 20.03 2.21 -4.38
CA LEU A 137 18.63 2.23 -3.95
C LEU A 137 17.74 3.02 -4.93
N LEU A 138 18.21 4.14 -5.46
CA LEU A 138 17.49 4.89 -6.49
C LEU A 138 17.30 4.07 -7.77
N ALA A 139 18.37 3.43 -8.23
CA ALA A 139 18.28 2.53 -9.39
C ALA A 139 17.35 1.34 -9.12
N GLY A 140 17.43 0.75 -7.91
CA GLY A 140 16.51 -0.30 -7.46
C GLY A 140 15.04 0.14 -7.51
N LEU A 141 14.74 1.36 -7.03
CA LEU A 141 13.39 1.93 -7.08
C LEU A 141 12.90 2.12 -8.54
N LEU A 142 13.75 2.66 -9.40
CA LEU A 142 13.41 2.88 -10.81
C LEU A 142 13.18 1.56 -11.56
N VAL A 143 14.04 0.57 -11.34
CA VAL A 143 13.90 -0.76 -11.96
C VAL A 143 12.69 -1.49 -11.40
N ALA A 144 12.41 -1.39 -10.10
CA ALA A 144 11.17 -1.91 -9.50
C ALA A 144 9.94 -1.34 -10.19
N ALA A 145 9.91 -0.01 -10.42
CA ALA A 145 8.80 0.65 -11.13
C ALA A 145 8.67 0.15 -12.56
N VAL A 146 9.76 0.14 -13.33
CA VAL A 146 9.76 -0.20 -14.77
C VAL A 146 9.44 -1.68 -15.01
N LEU A 147 10.07 -2.58 -14.25
CA LEU A 147 9.84 -4.03 -14.41
C LEU A 147 8.42 -4.42 -13.97
N THR A 148 7.93 -3.86 -12.86
CA THR A 148 6.56 -4.16 -12.43
C THR A 148 5.52 -3.55 -13.37
N ALA A 149 5.76 -2.37 -13.95
CA ALA A 149 4.91 -1.80 -14.98
C ALA A 149 4.91 -2.67 -16.26
N ALA A 150 6.07 -3.16 -16.69
CA ALA A 150 6.20 -4.06 -17.84
C ALA A 150 5.49 -5.41 -17.56
N LEU A 151 5.68 -5.99 -16.37
CA LEU A 151 4.99 -7.21 -15.95
C LEU A 151 3.48 -7.01 -15.92
N SER A 152 2.99 -5.89 -15.38
CA SER A 152 1.57 -5.56 -15.35
C SER A 152 0.97 -5.45 -16.77
N LEU A 153 1.69 -4.83 -17.70
CA LEU A 153 1.29 -4.77 -19.11
C LEU A 153 1.29 -6.14 -19.78
N LEU A 154 2.26 -6.98 -19.46
CA LEU A 154 2.33 -8.36 -19.97
C LEU A 154 1.13 -9.16 -19.51
N LEU A 155 0.80 -9.08 -18.23
CA LEU A 155 -0.37 -9.75 -17.63
C LEU A 155 -1.69 -9.21 -18.22
N ASP A 156 -1.80 -7.88 -18.41
CA ASP A 156 -2.95 -7.32 -19.13
C ASP A 156 -3.06 -7.93 -20.54
N ARG A 157 -1.99 -7.95 -21.29
CA ARG A 157 -2.00 -8.42 -22.68
C ARG A 157 -2.35 -9.90 -22.82
N ILE A 158 -1.81 -10.75 -21.93
CA ILE A 158 -1.93 -12.22 -22.04
C ILE A 158 -3.20 -12.71 -21.36
N VAL A 159 -3.57 -12.18 -20.19
CA VAL A 159 -4.65 -12.69 -19.35
C VAL A 159 -5.86 -11.76 -19.37
N PHE A 160 -5.73 -10.51 -18.93
CA PHE A 160 -6.89 -9.68 -18.66
C PHE A 160 -7.52 -9.09 -19.93
N LYS A 161 -6.72 -8.74 -20.95
CA LYS A 161 -7.25 -8.19 -22.20
C LYS A 161 -8.16 -9.14 -22.95
N PRO A 162 -7.82 -10.44 -23.14
CA PRO A 162 -8.73 -11.40 -23.78
C PRO A 162 -10.03 -11.62 -22.99
N MET A 163 -10.00 -11.42 -21.66
CA MET A 163 -11.13 -11.65 -20.75
C MET A 163 -11.96 -10.41 -20.44
N ARG A 164 -11.73 -9.25 -21.09
CA ARG A 164 -12.40 -7.97 -20.77
C ARG A 164 -13.90 -7.95 -21.02
N SER A 165 -14.44 -8.91 -21.76
CA SER A 165 -15.89 -9.12 -21.95
C SER A 165 -16.52 -9.99 -20.85
N ALA A 166 -15.69 -10.63 -20.02
CA ALA A 166 -16.16 -11.43 -18.90
C ALA A 166 -16.61 -10.52 -17.73
N ASP A 167 -17.37 -11.10 -16.83
CA ASP A 167 -17.80 -10.42 -15.60
C ASP A 167 -16.63 -10.21 -14.62
N GLY A 168 -16.82 -9.31 -13.67
CA GLY A 168 -15.77 -8.96 -12.68
C GLY A 168 -15.34 -10.14 -11.81
N VAL A 169 -16.23 -11.10 -11.53
CA VAL A 169 -15.92 -12.29 -10.73
C VAL A 169 -14.97 -13.21 -11.50
N THR A 170 -15.21 -13.42 -12.79
CA THR A 170 -14.32 -14.21 -13.66
C THR A 170 -12.91 -13.60 -13.73
N LEU A 171 -12.80 -12.26 -13.88
CA LEU A 171 -11.52 -11.58 -13.86
C LEU A 171 -10.82 -11.67 -12.49
N MET A 172 -11.59 -11.61 -11.42
CA MET A 172 -11.07 -11.80 -10.06
C MET A 172 -10.48 -13.21 -9.87
N ILE A 173 -11.19 -14.26 -10.31
CA ILE A 173 -10.71 -15.66 -10.25
C ILE A 173 -9.44 -15.81 -11.10
N ALA A 174 -9.42 -15.25 -12.31
CA ALA A 174 -8.25 -15.25 -13.16
C ALA A 174 -7.05 -14.57 -12.48
N SER A 175 -7.28 -13.47 -11.75
CA SER A 175 -6.22 -12.77 -11.01
C SER A 175 -5.63 -13.60 -9.87
N VAL A 176 -6.42 -14.47 -9.22
CA VAL A 176 -5.92 -15.45 -8.24
C VAL A 176 -5.00 -16.47 -8.92
N GLY A 177 -5.37 -16.97 -10.10
CA GLY A 177 -4.49 -17.85 -10.89
C GLY A 177 -3.17 -17.19 -11.25
N VAL A 178 -3.21 -15.90 -11.67
CA VAL A 178 -2.01 -15.11 -11.94
C VAL A 178 -1.17 -14.91 -10.66
N ALA A 179 -1.79 -14.62 -9.52
CA ALA A 179 -1.13 -14.50 -8.22
C ALA A 179 -0.33 -15.75 -7.87
N LEU A 180 -0.98 -16.91 -7.97
CA LEU A 180 -0.34 -18.20 -7.69
C LEU A 180 0.81 -18.48 -8.68
N PHE A 181 0.63 -18.17 -9.96
CA PHE A 181 1.69 -18.30 -10.96
C PHE A 181 2.91 -17.44 -10.61
N LEU A 182 2.70 -16.13 -10.34
CA LEU A 182 3.77 -15.21 -10.00
C LEU A 182 4.51 -15.63 -8.74
N ARG A 183 3.79 -16.03 -7.70
CA ARG A 183 4.38 -16.50 -6.45
C ARG A 183 5.24 -17.74 -6.66
N ASN A 184 4.74 -18.74 -7.36
CA ASN A 184 5.50 -19.95 -7.63
C ASN A 184 6.70 -19.67 -8.54
N PHE A 185 6.57 -18.76 -9.49
CA PHE A 185 7.68 -18.30 -10.32
C PHE A 185 8.78 -17.61 -9.49
N LEU A 186 8.39 -16.72 -8.56
CA LEU A 186 9.35 -16.10 -7.64
C LEU A 186 9.98 -17.13 -6.70
N THR A 187 9.19 -18.06 -6.17
CA THR A 187 9.70 -19.15 -5.33
C THR A 187 10.68 -20.04 -6.09
N TYR A 188 10.40 -20.35 -7.34
CA TYR A 188 11.32 -21.12 -8.19
C TYR A 188 12.62 -20.35 -8.44
N SER A 189 12.53 -19.02 -8.68
CA SER A 189 13.70 -18.19 -9.02
C SER A 189 14.55 -17.82 -7.79
N PHE A 190 13.92 -17.58 -6.64
CA PHE A 190 14.58 -17.00 -5.46
C PHE A 190 14.50 -17.87 -4.20
N LEU A 191 13.87 -19.04 -4.26
CA LEU A 191 13.56 -19.93 -3.14
C LEU A 191 12.63 -19.28 -2.09
N THR A 192 12.39 -19.97 -0.99
CA THR A 192 11.46 -19.51 0.07
C THR A 192 12.15 -18.72 1.18
N ASP A 193 13.47 -18.69 1.20
CA ASP A 193 14.24 -18.06 2.26
C ASP A 193 14.07 -16.53 2.25
N SER A 194 14.08 -15.95 3.42
CA SER A 194 14.10 -14.48 3.57
C SER A 194 15.42 -13.93 3.05
N ARG A 195 15.32 -12.89 2.21
CA ARG A 195 16.48 -12.19 1.65
C ARG A 195 16.68 -10.86 2.38
N GLY A 196 17.90 -10.61 2.86
CA GLY A 196 18.28 -9.31 3.39
C GLY A 196 18.39 -8.29 2.26
N LEU A 197 17.84 -7.09 2.43
CA LEU A 197 18.06 -5.96 1.52
C LEU A 197 19.05 -4.97 2.11
N THR A 198 18.90 -4.66 3.40
CA THR A 198 19.74 -3.63 4.05
C THR A 198 20.70 -4.25 5.04
N GLY A 199 21.86 -3.62 5.19
CA GLY A 199 22.88 -4.04 6.12
C GLY A 199 23.68 -2.87 6.71
N GLY A 200 24.48 -3.17 7.73
CA GLY A 200 25.25 -2.17 8.45
C GLY A 200 24.42 -1.28 9.37
N ASN A 201 25.00 -0.17 9.82
CA ASN A 201 24.33 0.79 10.68
C ASN A 201 23.33 1.62 9.88
N VAL A 202 22.05 1.29 10.02
CA VAL A 202 20.97 2.10 9.46
C VAL A 202 20.95 3.45 10.18
N PRO A 203 21.03 4.58 9.47
CA PRO A 203 20.99 5.89 10.11
C PRO A 203 19.69 6.08 10.90
N GLN A 204 19.83 6.51 12.14
CA GLN A 204 18.71 6.81 13.03
C GLN A 204 18.85 8.23 13.55
N PHE A 205 17.74 8.96 13.57
CA PHE A 205 17.65 10.32 14.09
C PHE A 205 16.70 10.32 15.27
N THR A 206 17.20 10.75 16.45
CA THR A 206 16.36 10.87 17.63
C THR A 206 16.02 12.36 17.86
N ILE A 207 14.75 12.68 17.77
CA ILE A 207 14.22 14.06 18.00
C ILE A 207 13.20 13.95 19.13
N ALA A 208 13.41 14.72 20.19
CA ALA A 208 12.57 14.75 21.38
C ALA A 208 12.26 13.36 21.97
N GLY A 209 13.24 12.44 21.92
CA GLY A 209 13.12 11.06 22.44
C GLY A 209 12.43 10.08 21.49
N VAL A 210 11.97 10.52 20.32
CA VAL A 210 11.41 9.64 19.28
C VAL A 210 12.49 9.31 18.26
N THR A 211 12.65 8.03 17.93
CA THR A 211 13.63 7.56 16.95
C THR A 211 13.02 7.38 15.59
N PHE A 212 13.58 8.08 14.59
CA PHE A 212 13.21 8.04 13.18
C PHE A 212 14.28 7.27 12.40
N GLY A 213 13.93 6.12 11.85
CA GLY A 213 14.84 5.35 10.99
C GLY A 213 14.98 6.01 9.61
N GLY A 214 16.22 6.08 9.09
CA GLY A 214 16.48 6.66 7.76
C GLY A 214 15.67 6.02 6.63
N HIS A 215 15.53 4.68 6.66
CA HIS A 215 14.69 3.97 5.69
C HIS A 215 13.19 4.29 5.83
N GLN A 216 12.71 4.51 7.05
CA GLN A 216 11.32 4.94 7.31
C GLN A 216 11.07 6.34 6.73
N ILE A 217 11.99 7.28 6.99
CA ILE A 217 11.92 8.65 6.43
C ILE A 217 11.92 8.59 4.90
N THR A 218 12.82 7.80 4.31
CA THR A 218 12.90 7.62 2.86
C THR A 218 11.58 7.09 2.30
N LEU A 219 11.00 6.06 2.93
CA LEU A 219 9.70 5.52 2.53
C LEU A 219 8.62 6.60 2.55
N VAL A 220 8.48 7.33 3.66
CA VAL A 220 7.43 8.36 3.82
C VAL A 220 7.59 9.47 2.79
N VAL A 221 8.82 9.97 2.59
CA VAL A 221 9.10 11.06 1.64
C VAL A 221 8.86 10.60 0.21
N VAL A 222 9.41 9.45 -0.19
CA VAL A 222 9.25 8.94 -1.56
C VAL A 222 7.80 8.57 -1.85
N ALA A 223 7.10 7.92 -0.91
CA ALA A 223 5.68 7.61 -1.05
C ALA A 223 4.84 8.88 -1.20
N ALA A 224 5.11 9.92 -0.38
CA ALA A 224 4.42 11.21 -0.48
C ALA A 224 4.66 11.88 -1.84
N LEU A 225 5.90 11.86 -2.35
CA LEU A 225 6.24 12.42 -3.67
C LEU A 225 5.55 11.64 -4.80
N LEU A 226 5.49 10.31 -4.74
CA LEU A 226 4.80 9.47 -5.73
C LEU A 226 3.27 9.69 -5.68
N MET A 227 2.69 9.81 -4.50
CA MET A 227 1.27 10.15 -4.34
C MET A 227 0.95 11.55 -4.86
N LEU A 228 1.82 12.54 -4.58
CA LEU A 228 1.71 13.90 -5.12
C LEU A 228 1.85 13.89 -6.64
N GLY A 229 2.81 13.15 -7.19
CA GLY A 229 2.97 12.97 -8.63
C GLY A 229 1.72 12.36 -9.28
N THR A 230 1.10 11.38 -8.61
CA THR A 230 -0.18 10.79 -9.04
C THR A 230 -1.30 11.82 -9.01
N HIS A 231 -1.38 12.65 -7.97
CA HIS A 231 -2.34 13.76 -7.89
C HIS A 231 -2.16 14.74 -9.06
N ILE A 232 -0.93 15.19 -9.30
CA ILE A 232 -0.61 16.11 -10.41
C ILE A 232 -0.99 15.48 -11.76
N LEU A 233 -0.64 14.21 -11.98
CA LEU A 233 -0.98 13.49 -13.18
C LEU A 233 -2.50 13.46 -13.40
N LEU A 234 -3.25 13.10 -12.37
CA LEU A 234 -4.71 12.96 -12.45
C LEU A 234 -5.42 14.31 -12.64
N GLN A 235 -4.98 15.36 -11.97
CA GLN A 235 -5.68 16.65 -11.99
C GLN A 235 -5.29 17.55 -13.16
N TYR A 236 -4.02 17.55 -13.55
CA TYR A 236 -3.48 18.54 -14.46
C TYR A 236 -3.08 18.00 -15.84
N THR A 237 -3.27 16.68 -16.10
CA THR A 237 -2.90 16.13 -17.42
C THR A 237 -4.11 15.64 -18.21
N LYS A 238 -3.98 15.64 -19.56
CA LYS A 238 -4.99 15.08 -20.48
C LYS A 238 -5.25 13.59 -20.21
N ILE A 239 -4.21 12.86 -19.77
CA ILE A 239 -4.32 11.44 -19.41
C ILE A 239 -5.20 11.28 -18.16
N GLY A 240 -4.96 12.10 -17.15
CA GLY A 240 -5.77 12.10 -15.93
C GLY A 240 -7.24 12.44 -16.22
N THR A 241 -7.51 13.43 -17.09
CA THR A 241 -8.87 13.73 -17.52
C THR A 241 -9.53 12.54 -18.23
N ALA A 242 -8.81 11.84 -19.10
CA ALA A 242 -9.32 10.65 -19.78
C ALA A 242 -9.57 9.48 -18.80
N MET A 243 -8.69 9.28 -17.82
CA MET A 243 -8.89 8.30 -16.75
C MET A 243 -10.15 8.60 -15.92
N ARG A 244 -10.34 9.85 -15.51
CA ARG A 244 -11.55 10.28 -14.78
C ARG A 244 -12.82 10.07 -15.57
N ALA A 245 -12.81 10.41 -16.86
CA ALA A 245 -13.95 10.20 -17.74
C ALA A 245 -14.30 8.71 -17.88
N MET A 246 -13.28 7.85 -18.02
CA MET A 246 -13.47 6.39 -18.08
C MET A 246 -13.96 5.79 -16.76
N ALA A 247 -13.45 6.27 -15.63
CA ALA A 247 -13.89 5.83 -14.31
C ALA A 247 -15.35 6.22 -14.03
N ALA A 248 -15.78 7.39 -14.55
CA ALA A 248 -17.17 7.85 -14.43
C ALA A 248 -18.13 7.04 -15.32
N ASN A 249 -17.81 6.88 -16.61
CA ASN A 249 -18.60 6.09 -17.56
C ASN A 249 -17.75 5.68 -18.77
N LYS A 250 -17.36 4.40 -18.82
CA LYS A 250 -16.50 3.85 -19.87
C LYS A 250 -17.14 3.92 -21.27
N ASP A 251 -18.45 3.66 -21.39
CA ASP A 251 -19.13 3.64 -22.66
C ASP A 251 -19.30 5.06 -23.21
N LEU A 252 -19.66 6.01 -22.37
CA LEU A 252 -19.72 7.42 -22.74
C LEU A 252 -18.35 7.95 -23.15
N ALA A 253 -17.31 7.62 -22.42
CA ALA A 253 -15.93 7.99 -22.77
C ALA A 253 -15.53 7.44 -24.16
N LYS A 254 -15.94 6.22 -24.49
CA LYS A 254 -15.70 5.62 -25.81
C LYS A 254 -16.44 6.36 -26.93
N VAL A 255 -17.70 6.71 -26.72
CA VAL A 255 -18.52 7.44 -27.71
C VAL A 255 -17.99 8.86 -27.93
N THR A 256 -17.43 9.50 -26.90
CA THR A 256 -16.81 10.84 -27.01
C THR A 256 -15.41 10.83 -27.62
N GLY A 257 -14.94 9.67 -28.12
CA GLY A 257 -13.66 9.54 -28.82
C GLY A 257 -12.42 9.35 -27.92
N ILE A 258 -12.61 9.11 -26.61
CA ILE A 258 -11.48 8.80 -25.73
C ILE A 258 -10.90 7.41 -26.11
N PRO A 259 -9.58 7.31 -26.36
CA PRO A 259 -8.96 6.04 -26.72
C PRO A 259 -8.83 5.09 -25.51
N THR A 260 -9.92 4.38 -25.17
CA THR A 260 -10.08 3.56 -23.97
C THR A 260 -8.96 2.54 -23.78
N GLU A 261 -8.50 1.90 -24.87
CA GLU A 261 -7.38 0.95 -24.81
C GLU A 261 -6.05 1.61 -24.38
N ARG A 262 -5.82 2.86 -24.80
CA ARG A 262 -4.63 3.60 -24.38
C ARG A 262 -4.71 3.98 -22.91
N VAL A 263 -5.88 4.37 -22.43
CA VAL A 263 -6.10 4.70 -21.02
C VAL A 263 -5.88 3.47 -20.14
N VAL A 264 -6.42 2.30 -20.53
CA VAL A 264 -6.21 1.04 -19.80
C VAL A 264 -4.71 0.68 -19.73
N LYS A 265 -3.98 0.77 -20.85
CA LYS A 265 -2.54 0.50 -20.85
C LYS A 265 -1.77 1.44 -19.91
N LEU A 266 -2.10 2.73 -19.93
CA LEU A 266 -1.47 3.72 -19.04
C LEU A 266 -1.83 3.46 -17.57
N THR A 267 -3.03 3.00 -17.28
CA THR A 267 -3.44 2.59 -15.93
C THR A 267 -2.58 1.42 -15.43
N TRP A 268 -2.32 0.42 -16.26
CA TRP A 268 -1.43 -0.68 -15.91
C TRP A 268 0.02 -0.25 -15.73
N ILE A 269 0.53 0.67 -16.57
CA ILE A 269 1.88 1.22 -16.44
C ILE A 269 2.04 1.99 -15.13
N ILE A 270 1.16 2.94 -14.88
CA ILE A 270 1.25 3.82 -13.71
C ILE A 270 0.94 3.03 -12.44
N GLY A 271 -0.17 2.29 -12.43
CA GLY A 271 -0.58 1.47 -11.28
C GLY A 271 0.46 0.40 -10.96
N GLY A 272 0.96 -0.33 -11.96
CA GLY A 272 2.00 -1.34 -11.80
C GLY A 272 3.33 -0.73 -11.33
N GLY A 273 3.73 0.41 -11.90
CA GLY A 273 4.93 1.13 -11.47
C GLY A 273 4.88 1.58 -10.02
N LEU A 274 3.75 2.17 -9.58
CA LEU A 274 3.54 2.56 -8.18
C LEU A 274 3.52 1.35 -7.25
N THR A 275 2.94 0.23 -7.69
CA THR A 275 2.94 -1.04 -6.96
C THR A 275 4.35 -1.57 -6.76
N GLY A 276 5.19 -1.53 -7.80
CA GLY A 276 6.59 -1.93 -7.71
C GLY A 276 7.39 -1.04 -6.77
N CYS A 277 7.22 0.28 -6.86
CA CYS A 277 7.81 1.22 -5.91
C CYS A 277 7.40 0.93 -4.48
N ALA A 278 6.11 0.68 -4.23
CA ALA A 278 5.61 0.34 -2.89
C ALA A 278 6.29 -0.92 -2.36
N GLY A 279 6.39 -1.98 -3.17
CA GLY A 279 7.06 -3.23 -2.80
C GLY A 279 8.52 -3.02 -2.40
N PHE A 280 9.29 -2.30 -3.21
CA PHE A 280 10.69 -2.01 -2.91
C PHE A 280 10.88 -1.15 -1.67
N LEU A 281 10.06 -0.09 -1.50
CA LEU A 281 10.12 0.78 -0.32
C LEU A 281 9.75 0.04 0.96
N ILE A 282 8.79 -0.88 0.92
CA ILE A 282 8.43 -1.73 2.06
C ILE A 282 9.58 -2.68 2.41
N ALA A 283 10.18 -3.33 1.41
CA ALA A 283 11.34 -4.19 1.61
C ALA A 283 12.54 -3.41 2.20
N LEU A 284 12.79 -2.18 1.70
CA LEU A 284 13.82 -1.28 2.24
C LEU A 284 13.56 -0.94 3.72
N GLN A 285 12.33 -0.61 4.06
CA GLN A 285 11.95 -0.25 5.44
C GLN A 285 12.02 -1.45 6.39
N GLN A 286 11.65 -2.66 5.91
CA GLN A 286 11.73 -3.89 6.71
C GLN A 286 13.16 -4.45 6.79
N GLY A 287 14.04 -4.05 5.88
CA GLY A 287 15.40 -4.57 5.75
C GLY A 287 15.48 -5.96 5.14
N THR A 288 14.36 -6.61 4.91
CA THR A 288 14.23 -7.97 4.38
C THR A 288 13.04 -8.10 3.45
N LEU A 289 13.07 -9.13 2.60
CA LEU A 289 11.95 -9.49 1.72
C LEU A 289 11.77 -11.00 1.67
N THR A 290 10.52 -11.42 1.47
CA THR A 290 10.12 -12.83 1.30
C THR A 290 9.22 -12.94 0.08
N VAL A 291 9.12 -14.13 -0.49
CA VAL A 291 8.24 -14.39 -1.65
C VAL A 291 6.75 -14.23 -1.33
N THR A 292 6.38 -14.24 -0.05
CA THR A 292 4.98 -14.08 0.41
C THR A 292 4.65 -12.67 0.87
N MET A 293 5.63 -11.73 0.95
CA MET A 293 5.43 -10.43 1.58
C MET A 293 4.26 -9.62 1.01
N GLY A 294 4.07 -9.63 -0.28
CA GLY A 294 2.99 -8.88 -0.93
C GLY A 294 1.61 -9.53 -0.69
N TRP A 295 1.55 -10.87 -0.58
CA TRP A 295 0.32 -11.56 -0.22
C TRP A 295 -0.11 -11.24 1.21
N ASP A 296 0.82 -11.22 2.15
CA ASP A 296 0.55 -10.90 3.54
C ASP A 296 0.08 -9.44 3.69
N LEU A 297 0.60 -8.53 2.84
CA LEU A 297 0.19 -7.14 2.79
C LEU A 297 -1.12 -6.90 2.02
N LEU A 298 -1.47 -7.79 1.09
CA LEU A 298 -2.61 -7.60 0.19
C LEU A 298 -3.92 -7.38 0.94
N LEU A 299 -4.15 -8.12 2.01
CA LEU A 299 -5.35 -8.00 2.83
C LEU A 299 -5.43 -6.62 3.50
N LEU A 300 -4.31 -6.10 4.01
CA LEU A 300 -4.23 -4.76 4.58
C LEU A 300 -4.42 -3.67 3.53
N VAL A 301 -3.87 -3.87 2.32
CA VAL A 301 -4.07 -2.96 1.18
C VAL A 301 -5.54 -2.92 0.78
N PHE A 302 -6.21 -4.07 0.69
CA PHE A 302 -7.66 -4.13 0.45
C PHE A 302 -8.43 -3.42 1.56
N ALA A 303 -8.09 -3.66 2.83
CA ALA A 303 -8.74 -2.98 3.96
C ALA A 303 -8.59 -1.45 3.87
N ALA A 304 -7.40 -0.95 3.51
CA ALA A 304 -7.13 0.46 3.31
C ALA A 304 -7.96 1.06 2.16
N VAL A 305 -8.00 0.36 1.01
CA VAL A 305 -8.77 0.78 -0.18
C VAL A 305 -10.27 0.75 0.10
N ILE A 306 -10.78 -0.29 0.77
CA ILE A 306 -12.19 -0.41 1.13
C ILE A 306 -12.58 0.69 2.11
N LEU A 307 -11.76 0.94 3.14
CA LEU A 307 -11.96 2.02 4.11
C LEU A 307 -11.99 3.39 3.41
N GLY A 308 -11.08 3.61 2.48
CA GLY A 308 -11.02 4.84 1.69
C GLY A 308 -12.18 5.02 0.71
N GLY A 309 -12.74 3.92 0.24
CA GLY A 309 -13.76 3.83 -0.82
C GLY A 309 -13.18 3.20 -2.09
N VAL A 310 -13.68 2.02 -2.44
CA VAL A 310 -13.18 1.22 -3.56
C VAL A 310 -13.26 2.03 -4.87
N GLY A 311 -12.16 2.07 -5.61
CA GLY A 311 -12.04 2.84 -6.85
C GLY A 311 -11.70 4.32 -6.67
N SER A 312 -11.63 4.82 -5.43
CA SER A 312 -11.15 6.18 -5.15
C SER A 312 -9.66 6.18 -4.88
N ILE A 313 -8.89 6.82 -5.75
CA ILE A 313 -7.42 6.92 -5.62
C ILE A 313 -7.06 7.74 -4.37
N TYR A 314 -7.73 8.87 -4.15
CA TYR A 314 -7.55 9.69 -2.93
C TYR A 314 -8.05 8.96 -1.70
N GLY A 315 -9.12 8.17 -1.85
CA GLY A 315 -9.60 7.28 -0.80
C GLY A 315 -8.54 6.29 -0.36
N ALA A 316 -7.85 5.66 -1.29
CA ALA A 316 -6.77 4.72 -1.00
C ALA A 316 -5.60 5.38 -0.24
N MET A 317 -5.20 6.59 -0.65
CA MET A 317 -4.14 7.36 0.05
C MET A 317 -4.52 7.63 1.51
N VAL A 318 -5.69 8.23 1.73
CA VAL A 318 -6.16 8.61 3.08
C VAL A 318 -6.55 7.39 3.90
N GLY A 319 -7.21 6.41 3.27
CA GLY A 319 -7.59 5.14 3.92
C GLY A 319 -6.38 4.36 4.41
N GLY A 320 -5.30 4.34 3.62
CA GLY A 320 -4.01 3.76 4.02
C GLY A 320 -3.44 4.43 5.27
N VAL A 321 -3.35 5.77 5.27
CA VAL A 321 -2.82 6.54 6.40
C VAL A 321 -3.68 6.33 7.66
N ILE A 322 -5.00 6.41 7.54
CA ILE A 322 -5.92 6.20 8.67
C ILE A 322 -5.78 4.77 9.21
N LEU A 323 -5.81 3.76 8.34
CA LEU A 323 -5.69 2.37 8.75
C LEU A 323 -4.34 2.11 9.42
N GLY A 324 -3.24 2.62 8.86
CA GLY A 324 -1.90 2.46 9.42
C GLY A 324 -1.77 3.06 10.81
N ILE A 325 -2.21 4.33 10.98
CA ILE A 325 -2.16 5.02 12.28
C ILE A 325 -3.07 4.32 13.29
N ALA A 326 -4.32 4.04 12.92
CA ALA A 326 -5.28 3.43 13.84
C ALA A 326 -4.84 2.01 14.26
N SER A 327 -4.28 1.21 13.34
CA SER A 327 -3.76 -0.13 13.66
C SER A 327 -2.56 -0.08 14.61
N ARG A 328 -1.67 0.89 14.46
CA ARG A 328 -0.51 1.04 15.35
C ARG A 328 -0.91 1.61 16.71
N LEU A 329 -1.86 2.54 16.77
CA LEU A 329 -2.40 3.03 18.03
C LEU A 329 -3.15 1.93 18.79
N ALA A 330 -3.80 0.99 18.12
CA ALA A 330 -4.46 -0.14 18.77
C ALA A 330 -3.48 -1.00 19.61
N LEU A 331 -2.18 -0.99 19.29
CA LEU A 331 -1.15 -1.71 20.06
C LEU A 331 -0.96 -1.18 21.48
N VAL A 332 -1.53 -0.03 21.82
CA VAL A 332 -1.61 0.45 23.21
C VAL A 332 -2.42 -0.52 24.10
N TRP A 333 -3.42 -1.19 23.50
CA TRP A 333 -4.34 -2.08 24.24
C TRP A 333 -4.21 -3.55 23.90
N ILE A 334 -3.67 -3.88 22.71
CA ILE A 334 -3.60 -5.27 22.21
C ILE A 334 -2.17 -5.64 21.83
N PRO A 335 -1.77 -6.92 21.99
CA PRO A 335 -0.47 -7.42 21.54
C PRO A 335 -0.26 -7.25 20.02
N ALA A 336 1.00 -7.12 19.60
CA ALA A 336 1.35 -6.91 18.19
C ALA A 336 0.89 -8.05 17.25
N SER A 337 0.73 -9.26 17.75
CA SER A 337 0.17 -10.41 17.02
C SER A 337 -1.27 -10.18 16.53
N PHE A 338 -2.01 -9.27 17.16
CA PHE A 338 -3.38 -8.92 16.78
C PHE A 338 -3.50 -7.68 15.89
N LEU A 339 -2.39 -7.15 15.38
CA LEU A 339 -2.38 -5.96 14.51
C LEU A 339 -3.29 -6.13 13.28
N LEU A 340 -3.25 -7.31 12.65
CA LEU A 340 -4.10 -7.64 11.50
C LEU A 340 -5.59 -7.64 11.89
N VAL A 341 -5.90 -8.21 13.06
CA VAL A 341 -7.27 -8.23 13.60
C VAL A 341 -7.76 -6.81 13.86
N ALA A 342 -6.93 -5.96 14.46
CA ALA A 342 -7.26 -4.55 14.69
C ALA A 342 -7.58 -3.82 13.37
N ALA A 343 -6.75 -4.01 12.34
CA ALA A 343 -6.97 -3.39 11.04
C ALA A 343 -8.31 -3.81 10.43
N PHE A 344 -8.66 -5.10 10.48
CA PHE A 344 -9.95 -5.57 9.98
C PHE A 344 -11.13 -5.11 10.82
N VAL A 345 -11.01 -5.06 12.14
CA VAL A 345 -12.06 -4.50 13.01
C VAL A 345 -12.31 -3.04 12.65
N ILE A 346 -11.25 -2.23 12.49
CA ILE A 346 -11.36 -0.82 12.08
C ILE A 346 -12.06 -0.71 10.71
N MET A 347 -11.70 -1.55 9.75
CA MET A 347 -12.35 -1.60 8.44
C MET A 347 -13.84 -1.94 8.57
N ILE A 348 -14.19 -3.00 9.32
CA ILE A 348 -15.59 -3.43 9.52
C ILE A 348 -16.40 -2.33 10.20
N VAL A 349 -15.86 -1.73 11.26
CA VAL A 349 -16.49 -0.59 11.93
C VAL A 349 -16.78 0.53 10.95
N MET A 350 -15.79 0.89 10.12
CA MET A 350 -15.97 1.93 9.14
C MET A 350 -17.05 1.59 8.11
N LEU A 351 -17.10 0.35 7.63
CA LEU A 351 -18.14 -0.09 6.69
C LEU A 351 -19.54 -0.10 7.31
N LEU A 352 -19.67 -0.44 8.59
CA LEU A 352 -20.94 -0.36 9.30
C LEU A 352 -21.44 1.08 9.47
N VAL A 353 -20.50 2.02 9.67
CA VAL A 353 -20.80 3.46 9.80
C VAL A 353 -21.01 4.12 8.45
N ARG A 354 -20.19 3.76 7.44
CA ARG A 354 -20.19 4.34 6.11
C ARG A 354 -19.91 3.27 5.05
N PRO A 355 -20.95 2.50 4.63
CA PRO A 355 -20.79 1.33 3.74
C PRO A 355 -20.07 1.63 2.43
N SER A 356 -20.11 2.87 1.99
CA SER A 356 -19.49 3.31 0.74
C SER A 356 -18.02 3.77 0.90
N GLY A 357 -17.43 3.73 2.11
CA GLY A 357 -16.12 4.25 2.42
C GLY A 357 -16.08 5.77 2.58
N LEU A 358 -14.88 6.32 2.88
CA LEU A 358 -14.71 7.74 3.20
C LEU A 358 -14.98 8.66 2.01
N PHE A 359 -14.57 8.27 0.81
CA PHE A 359 -14.57 9.09 -0.42
C PHE A 359 -15.48 8.56 -1.53
N SER A 360 -16.39 7.63 -1.24
CA SER A 360 -17.33 7.14 -2.24
C SER A 360 -18.40 8.19 -2.58
N GLY A 361 -18.85 8.20 -3.84
CA GLY A 361 -19.82 9.15 -4.35
C GLY A 361 -19.21 10.45 -4.91
N ARG A 362 -17.91 10.66 -4.74
CA ARG A 362 -17.15 11.61 -5.55
C ARG A 362 -16.30 10.78 -6.50
N THR A 363 -16.64 10.81 -7.78
CA THR A 363 -15.74 10.39 -8.85
C THR A 363 -14.52 11.31 -8.81
N THR A 364 -13.63 11.03 -7.86
CA THR A 364 -12.34 11.71 -7.70
C THR A 364 -11.26 10.84 -8.33
N ALA A 365 -11.57 10.35 -9.51
CA ALA A 365 -10.53 10.02 -10.45
C ALA A 365 -10.20 11.27 -11.25
#